data_00bce9d015619b56296dc0fdd8f319f3
#
_entry.id   00bce9d015619b56296dc0fdd8f319f3
#
_cell.length_a   1.000
_cell.length_b   1.000
_cell.length_c   1.000
_cell.angle_alpha   90.00
_cell.angle_beta   90.00
_cell.angle_gamma   90.00
#
_symmetry.space_group_name_H-M   'P 1'
#
loop_
_entity.id
_entity.type
_entity.pdbx_description
1 polymer ?
#
loop_
_entity_poly.entity_id
_entity_poly.type
_entity_poly.pdbx_seq_one_letter_code
_entity_poly.pdbx_strand_id
1 'polypeptide(L)'
;MTLLQERLFAMQDKQYAAFQAKLTPGVPLESFIGIRVPVLRKFTKEFTKEKECEDFLQQLPHVYYDENMLHGLLISEVKDYEECIRLTDTFLPFVDNWAVCDIMSPKVFAKHKKELLAKIKTWSKSSHVYTCRFGIETLMSHYLDKDFKAEYLEIPASVRSEEYYVKMMVAWFFATALAKQWDQAIPYIEQNRLAPWTHNKTIQKAIESYRITPEQKEYLRALKIK
;
A
#
# COMPACT_ATOMS: atom_id res chain seq x y z
N MET A 1 -3.21 22.33 20.34
CA MET A 1 -2.10 21.54 19.79
C MET A 1 -1.56 20.67 20.91
N THR A 2 -1.38 19.36 20.65
CA THR A 2 -0.82 18.44 21.64
C THR A 2 0.71 18.54 21.67
N LEU A 3 1.36 18.03 22.74
CA LEU A 3 2.83 18.01 22.82
C LEU A 3 3.44 17.23 21.63
N LEU A 4 2.83 16.11 21.22
CA LEU A 4 3.26 15.37 20.03
C LEU A 4 3.17 16.23 18.76
N GLN A 5 2.05 16.93 18.56
CA GLN A 5 1.90 17.83 17.41
C GLN A 5 2.96 18.95 17.40
N GLU A 6 3.29 19.53 18.54
CA GLU A 6 4.39 20.53 18.63
C GLU A 6 5.73 19.94 18.16
N ARG A 7 6.03 18.71 18.59
CA ARG A 7 7.25 17.97 18.14
C ARG A 7 7.22 17.69 16.65
N LEU A 8 6.07 17.31 16.07
CA LEU A 8 5.92 17.08 14.64
C LEU A 8 6.09 18.41 13.86
N PHE A 9 5.48 19.50 14.32
CA PHE A 9 5.64 20.82 13.71
C PHE A 9 7.08 21.36 13.78
N ALA A 10 7.85 20.99 14.79
CA ALA A 10 9.28 21.33 14.86
C ALA A 10 10.12 20.70 13.72
N MET A 11 9.59 19.66 13.05
CA MET A 11 10.21 18.98 11.90
C MET A 11 9.60 19.43 10.55
N GLN A 12 8.76 20.48 10.53
CA GLN A 12 8.02 20.93 9.35
C GLN A 12 8.96 21.37 8.21
N ASP A 13 8.61 20.94 6.99
CA ASP A 13 9.13 21.47 5.73
C ASP A 13 7.93 21.91 4.85
N LYS A 14 7.66 23.22 4.81
CA LYS A 14 6.52 23.76 4.06
C LYS A 14 6.61 23.52 2.55
N GLN A 15 7.81 23.45 1.98
CA GLN A 15 7.99 23.18 0.56
C GLN A 15 7.65 21.72 0.28
N TYR A 16 8.06 20.82 1.18
CA TYR A 16 7.74 19.42 1.08
C TYR A 16 6.24 19.16 1.30
N ALA A 17 5.58 19.86 2.23
CA ALA A 17 4.13 19.82 2.41
C ALA A 17 3.38 20.16 1.10
N ALA A 18 3.75 21.27 0.46
CA ALA A 18 3.17 21.69 -0.81
C ALA A 18 3.44 20.69 -1.96
N PHE A 19 4.60 20.03 -1.95
CA PHE A 19 4.92 18.97 -2.91
C PHE A 19 4.05 17.72 -2.67
N GLN A 20 3.96 17.24 -1.43
CA GLN A 20 3.16 16.07 -1.07
C GLN A 20 1.68 16.25 -1.36
N ALA A 21 1.12 17.42 -1.05
CA ALA A 21 -0.29 17.73 -1.33
C ALA A 21 -0.62 17.60 -2.84
N LYS A 22 0.29 17.97 -3.73
CA LYS A 22 0.11 17.79 -5.20
C LYS A 22 0.08 16.31 -5.61
N LEU A 23 0.77 15.44 -4.88
CA LEU A 23 0.83 14.00 -5.16
C LEU A 23 -0.32 13.22 -4.52
N THR A 24 -1.04 13.84 -3.57
CA THR A 24 -2.07 13.20 -2.78
C THR A 24 -3.39 13.96 -2.93
N PRO A 25 -3.99 13.95 -4.13
CA PRO A 25 -5.23 14.68 -4.40
C PRO A 25 -6.36 14.16 -3.49
N GLY A 26 -7.17 15.08 -2.99
CA GLY A 26 -8.27 14.80 -2.06
C GLY A 26 -7.91 15.00 -0.59
N VAL A 27 -6.62 15.15 -0.25
CA VAL A 27 -6.17 15.51 1.11
C VAL A 27 -5.93 17.04 1.16
N PRO A 28 -6.55 17.78 2.09
CA PRO A 28 -6.39 19.21 2.20
C PRO A 28 -4.95 19.63 2.50
N LEU A 29 -4.47 20.71 1.86
CA LEU A 29 -3.08 21.19 2.05
C LEU A 29 -2.78 21.53 3.52
N GLU A 30 -3.73 22.07 4.23
CA GLU A 30 -3.61 22.44 5.64
C GLU A 30 -3.40 21.25 6.58
N SER A 31 -3.72 20.04 6.14
CA SER A 31 -3.45 18.82 6.91
C SER A 31 -1.99 18.35 6.82
N PHE A 32 -1.20 18.90 5.88
CA PHE A 32 0.20 18.52 5.72
C PHE A 32 1.11 19.36 6.61
N ILE A 33 1.76 18.75 7.59
CA ILE A 33 2.90 19.35 8.30
C ILE A 33 4.10 19.37 7.36
N GLY A 34 4.30 18.30 6.59
CA GLY A 34 5.37 18.18 5.60
C GLY A 34 6.66 17.63 6.19
N ILE A 35 6.57 16.54 6.94
CA ILE A 35 7.75 15.89 7.50
C ILE A 35 8.32 14.91 6.46
N ARG A 36 9.61 15.04 6.14
CA ARG A 36 10.25 14.11 5.21
C ARG A 36 10.28 12.70 5.78
N VAL A 37 9.91 11.71 4.96
CA VAL A 37 9.78 10.31 5.38
C VAL A 37 11.01 9.77 6.14
N PRO A 38 12.28 10.03 5.74
CA PRO A 38 13.42 9.58 6.54
C PRO A 38 13.46 10.18 7.96
N VAL A 39 13.06 11.44 8.10
CA VAL A 39 13.00 12.14 9.40
C VAL A 39 11.89 11.51 10.26
N LEU A 40 10.71 11.31 9.69
CA LEU A 40 9.58 10.68 10.37
C LEU A 40 9.90 9.24 10.81
N ARG A 41 10.58 8.45 9.96
CA ARG A 41 11.05 7.09 10.32
C ARG A 41 12.04 7.09 11.50
N LYS A 42 12.92 8.07 11.56
CA LYS A 42 13.84 8.23 12.71
C LYS A 42 13.03 8.56 13.98
N PHE A 43 12.14 9.53 13.90
CA PHE A 43 11.25 9.91 15.00
C PHE A 43 10.42 8.70 15.48
N THR A 44 9.82 7.93 14.57
CA THR A 44 9.05 6.72 14.89
C THR A 44 9.82 5.76 15.80
N LYS A 45 11.09 5.47 15.49
CA LYS A 45 11.92 4.54 16.29
C LYS A 45 12.20 5.02 17.71
N GLU A 46 12.20 6.31 17.92
CA GLU A 46 12.35 6.91 19.25
C GLU A 46 11.02 6.90 19.99
N PHE A 47 9.95 7.31 19.31
CA PHE A 47 8.62 7.43 19.86
C PHE A 47 7.99 6.07 20.25
N THR A 48 8.36 4.95 19.60
CA THR A 48 7.95 3.60 20.03
C THR A 48 8.35 3.23 21.46
N LYS A 49 9.29 3.96 22.07
CA LYS A 49 9.77 3.71 23.43
C LYS A 49 9.07 4.55 24.50
N GLU A 50 8.25 5.49 24.07
CA GLU A 50 7.56 6.45 24.91
C GLU A 50 6.17 5.92 25.28
N LYS A 51 5.70 6.20 26.50
CA LYS A 51 4.36 5.80 26.97
C LYS A 51 3.24 6.41 26.13
N GLU A 52 3.45 7.62 25.63
CA GLU A 52 2.50 8.34 24.76
C GLU A 52 2.19 7.60 23.45
N CYS A 53 3.07 6.67 23.03
CA CYS A 53 2.87 5.90 21.79
C CYS A 53 1.60 5.04 21.84
N GLU A 54 1.31 4.39 22.96
CA GLU A 54 0.12 3.55 23.13
C GLU A 54 -1.15 4.40 23.07
N ASP A 55 -1.16 5.54 23.74
CA ASP A 55 -2.29 6.48 23.73
C ASP A 55 -2.52 7.05 22.34
N PHE A 56 -1.46 7.41 21.64
CA PHE A 56 -1.54 7.90 20.26
C PHE A 56 -2.16 6.87 19.30
N LEU A 57 -1.80 5.60 19.42
CA LEU A 57 -2.37 4.52 18.60
C LEU A 57 -3.85 4.25 18.88
N GLN A 58 -4.40 4.72 19.99
CA GLN A 58 -5.84 4.64 20.31
C GLN A 58 -6.61 5.90 19.90
N GLN A 59 -5.92 7.02 19.63
CA GLN A 59 -6.54 8.30 19.29
C GLN A 59 -6.78 8.40 17.77
N LEU A 60 -7.94 7.97 17.32
CA LEU A 60 -8.39 8.06 15.93
C LEU A 60 -9.72 8.81 15.84
N PRO A 61 -9.96 9.58 14.77
CA PRO A 61 -9.06 9.89 13.65
C PRO A 61 -7.98 10.91 14.01
N HIS A 62 -6.87 10.92 13.26
CA HIS A 62 -5.86 11.98 13.36
C HIS A 62 -6.22 13.21 12.53
N VAL A 63 -5.68 14.37 12.91
CA VAL A 63 -5.95 15.65 12.26
C VAL A 63 -5.01 15.85 11.07
N TYR A 64 -3.73 15.49 11.22
CA TYR A 64 -2.71 15.77 10.22
C TYR A 64 -2.32 14.52 9.43
N TYR A 65 -2.03 14.74 8.14
CA TYR A 65 -1.49 13.72 7.24
C TYR A 65 -0.23 13.04 7.82
N ASP A 66 0.66 13.82 8.41
CA ASP A 66 1.90 13.33 8.99
C ASP A 66 1.67 12.51 10.28
N GLU A 67 0.57 12.74 11.01
CA GLU A 67 0.13 11.88 12.12
C GLU A 67 -0.34 10.52 11.58
N ASN A 68 -1.10 10.50 10.48
CA ASN A 68 -1.51 9.25 9.83
C ASN A 68 -0.29 8.48 9.30
N MET A 69 0.71 9.18 8.72
CA MET A 69 1.98 8.57 8.30
C MET A 69 2.74 7.98 9.49
N LEU A 70 2.81 8.70 10.62
CA LEU A 70 3.41 8.22 11.87
C LEU A 70 2.70 6.96 12.38
N HIS A 71 1.37 6.97 12.40
CA HIS A 71 0.56 5.82 12.83
C HIS A 71 0.88 4.56 12.01
N GLY A 72 0.87 4.66 10.69
CA GLY A 72 1.23 3.55 9.79
C GLY A 72 2.65 3.03 10.00
N LEU A 73 3.61 3.93 10.29
CA LEU A 73 4.98 3.57 10.62
C LEU A 73 5.09 2.87 11.98
N LEU A 74 4.33 3.31 12.99
CA LEU A 74 4.30 2.69 14.32
C LEU A 74 3.75 1.26 14.24
N ILE A 75 2.63 1.05 13.54
CA ILE A 75 2.09 -0.30 13.28
C ILE A 75 3.17 -1.19 12.63
N SER A 76 3.98 -0.62 11.72
CA SER A 76 5.03 -1.36 11.02
C SER A 76 6.17 -1.84 11.93
N GLU A 77 6.34 -1.25 13.11
CA GLU A 77 7.35 -1.63 14.11
C GLU A 77 6.81 -2.62 15.17
N VAL A 78 5.50 -2.91 15.20
CA VAL A 78 4.89 -3.87 16.12
C VAL A 78 5.44 -5.28 15.87
N LYS A 79 5.83 -5.98 16.94
CA LYS A 79 6.48 -7.29 16.87
C LYS A 79 5.51 -8.45 17.08
N ASP A 80 4.46 -8.23 17.86
CA ASP A 80 3.41 -9.20 18.09
C ASP A 80 2.44 -9.20 16.89
N TYR A 81 2.13 -10.37 16.36
CA TYR A 81 1.32 -10.49 15.14
C TYR A 81 -0.14 -10.13 15.40
N GLU A 82 -0.72 -10.64 16.47
CA GLU A 82 -2.15 -10.42 16.78
C GLU A 82 -2.41 -8.94 17.10
N GLU A 83 -1.53 -8.32 17.85
CA GLU A 83 -1.61 -6.89 18.14
C GLU A 83 -1.40 -6.06 16.86
N CYS A 84 -0.45 -6.44 16.00
CA CYS A 84 -0.25 -5.77 14.71
C CYS A 84 -1.49 -5.83 13.84
N ILE A 85 -2.15 -7.00 13.74
CA ILE A 85 -3.40 -7.16 13.01
C ILE A 85 -4.52 -6.31 13.62
N ARG A 86 -4.65 -6.33 14.95
CA ARG A 86 -5.67 -5.54 15.65
C ARG A 86 -5.52 -4.04 15.35
N LEU A 87 -4.31 -3.51 15.49
CA LEU A 87 -4.02 -2.10 15.18
C LEU A 87 -4.22 -1.77 13.70
N THR A 88 -3.81 -2.67 12.80
CA THR A 88 -4.03 -2.52 11.36
C THR A 88 -5.52 -2.46 11.03
N ASP A 89 -6.32 -3.40 11.53
CA ASP A 89 -7.77 -3.43 11.31
C ASP A 89 -8.46 -2.18 11.88
N THR A 90 -7.98 -1.67 13.01
CA THR A 90 -8.53 -0.44 13.64
C THR A 90 -8.18 0.80 12.83
N PHE A 91 -6.98 0.87 12.25
CA PHE A 91 -6.49 2.06 11.54
C PHE A 91 -6.96 2.14 10.07
N LEU A 92 -7.03 1.01 9.37
CA LEU A 92 -7.36 0.98 7.93
C LEU A 92 -8.62 1.77 7.55
N PRO A 93 -9.72 1.78 8.33
CA PRO A 93 -10.91 2.58 8.01
C PRO A 93 -10.67 4.10 7.96
N PHE A 94 -9.59 4.59 8.57
CA PHE A 94 -9.21 6.00 8.62
C PHE A 94 -8.14 6.38 7.59
N VAL A 95 -7.63 5.40 6.84
CA VAL A 95 -6.67 5.66 5.76
C VAL A 95 -7.41 6.20 4.55
N ASP A 96 -7.11 7.44 4.16
CA ASP A 96 -7.81 8.20 3.13
C ASP A 96 -6.97 8.50 1.88
N ASN A 97 -5.71 8.00 1.85
CA ASN A 97 -4.81 8.24 0.75
C ASN A 97 -3.80 7.11 0.54
N TRP A 98 -3.25 7.05 -0.68
CA TRP A 98 -2.31 6.01 -1.09
C TRP A 98 -0.97 6.05 -0.33
N ALA A 99 -0.50 7.24 0.05
CA ALA A 99 0.82 7.37 0.66
C ALA A 99 0.84 6.81 2.09
N VAL A 100 -0.22 7.07 2.88
CA VAL A 100 -0.42 6.46 4.20
C VAL A 100 -0.63 4.95 4.08
N CYS A 101 -1.41 4.51 3.08
CA CYS A 101 -1.61 3.09 2.83
C CYS A 101 -0.28 2.35 2.55
N ASP A 102 0.50 2.85 1.59
CA ASP A 102 1.68 2.15 1.06
C ASP A 102 2.92 2.29 1.97
N ILE A 103 2.93 3.23 2.94
CA ILE A 103 4.03 3.33 3.91
C ILE A 103 3.98 2.23 4.98
N MET A 104 2.79 1.64 5.19
CA MET A 104 2.57 0.57 6.14
C MET A 104 3.22 -0.72 5.64
N SER A 105 4.25 -1.19 6.36
CA SER A 105 4.98 -2.41 6.00
C SER A 105 5.40 -3.19 7.25
N PRO A 106 4.45 -3.86 7.93
CA PRO A 106 4.72 -4.56 9.17
C PRO A 106 5.69 -5.73 8.97
N LYS A 107 6.83 -5.66 9.64
CA LYS A 107 7.90 -6.69 9.52
C LYS A 107 7.46 -8.05 10.04
N VAL A 108 6.56 -8.07 11.02
CA VAL A 108 6.02 -9.30 11.62
C VAL A 108 5.26 -10.16 10.60
N PHE A 109 4.68 -9.57 9.56
CA PHE A 109 3.95 -10.27 8.51
C PHE A 109 4.79 -11.32 7.79
N ALA A 110 6.09 -11.08 7.62
CA ALA A 110 6.99 -12.04 6.96
C ALA A 110 7.09 -13.40 7.68
N LYS A 111 6.77 -13.44 8.98
CA LYS A 111 6.86 -14.64 9.82
C LYS A 111 5.52 -15.38 9.97
N HIS A 112 4.40 -14.75 9.59
CA HIS A 112 3.03 -15.24 9.82
C HIS A 112 2.23 -15.36 8.52
N LYS A 113 2.89 -15.80 7.44
CA LYS A 113 2.31 -15.80 6.08
C LYS A 113 1.04 -16.63 5.95
N LYS A 114 0.92 -17.74 6.69
CA LYS A 114 -0.26 -18.60 6.63
C LYS A 114 -1.51 -17.88 7.17
N GLU A 115 -1.38 -17.26 8.34
CA GLU A 115 -2.44 -16.50 9.02
C GLU A 115 -2.75 -15.21 8.26
N LEU A 116 -1.71 -14.51 7.81
CA LEU A 116 -1.79 -13.27 7.05
C LEU A 116 -2.60 -13.43 5.75
N LEU A 117 -2.50 -14.59 5.06
CA LEU A 117 -3.24 -14.80 3.82
C LEU A 117 -4.76 -14.74 4.01
N ALA A 118 -5.26 -15.19 5.15
CA ALA A 118 -6.69 -15.06 5.48
C ALA A 118 -7.10 -13.59 5.63
N LYS A 119 -6.27 -12.78 6.29
CA LYS A 119 -6.49 -11.33 6.42
C LYS A 119 -6.42 -10.61 5.07
N ILE A 120 -5.44 -10.92 4.25
CA ILE A 120 -5.33 -10.38 2.88
C ILE A 120 -6.61 -10.64 2.08
N LYS A 121 -7.14 -11.86 2.12
CA LYS A 121 -8.41 -12.19 1.44
C LYS A 121 -9.59 -11.38 1.95
N THR A 122 -9.62 -11.03 3.23
CA THR A 122 -10.64 -10.17 3.83
C THR A 122 -10.45 -8.73 3.39
N TRP A 123 -9.26 -8.17 3.55
CA TRP A 123 -8.95 -6.78 3.17
C TRP A 123 -9.18 -6.52 1.69
N SER A 124 -8.74 -7.44 0.81
CA SER A 124 -8.90 -7.31 -0.65
C SER A 124 -10.36 -7.32 -1.13
N LYS A 125 -11.31 -7.72 -0.29
CA LYS A 125 -12.76 -7.69 -0.56
C LYS A 125 -13.46 -6.48 0.06
N SER A 126 -12.73 -5.63 0.78
CA SER A 126 -13.31 -4.45 1.42
C SER A 126 -13.85 -3.47 0.38
N SER A 127 -15.00 -2.87 0.68
CA SER A 127 -15.52 -1.71 -0.06
C SER A 127 -14.74 -0.43 0.22
N HIS A 128 -14.00 -0.36 1.34
CA HIS A 128 -13.13 0.75 1.64
C HIS A 128 -11.89 0.72 0.75
N VAL A 129 -11.66 1.79 0.00
CA VAL A 129 -10.63 1.87 -1.07
C VAL A 129 -9.24 1.45 -0.58
N TYR A 130 -8.79 2.04 0.52
CA TYR A 130 -7.43 1.83 1.00
C TYR A 130 -7.25 0.55 1.80
N THR A 131 -8.32 0.01 2.41
CA THR A 131 -8.30 -1.35 2.97
C THR A 131 -8.13 -2.38 1.87
N CYS A 132 -8.88 -2.25 0.77
CA CYS A 132 -8.73 -3.13 -0.41
C CYS A 132 -7.33 -3.00 -1.01
N ARG A 133 -6.84 -1.77 -1.20
CA ARG A 133 -5.48 -1.49 -1.69
C ARG A 133 -4.42 -2.13 -0.82
N PHE A 134 -4.50 -1.97 0.50
CA PHE A 134 -3.56 -2.53 1.47
C PHE A 134 -3.49 -4.06 1.39
N GLY A 135 -4.65 -4.73 1.26
CA GLY A 135 -4.70 -6.18 1.10
C GLY A 135 -3.96 -6.66 -0.15
N ILE A 136 -4.15 -5.99 -1.29
CA ILE A 136 -3.50 -6.33 -2.56
C ILE A 136 -1.99 -6.00 -2.50
N GLU A 137 -1.62 -4.86 -1.91
CA GLU A 137 -0.22 -4.47 -1.72
C GLU A 137 0.53 -5.45 -0.83
N THR A 138 -0.08 -5.85 0.28
CA THR A 138 0.48 -6.86 1.21
C THR A 138 0.69 -8.21 0.51
N LEU A 139 -0.25 -8.64 -0.34
CA LEU A 139 -0.09 -9.83 -1.17
C LEU A 139 1.09 -9.69 -2.13
N MET A 140 1.20 -8.56 -2.81
CA MET A 140 2.29 -8.27 -3.74
C MET A 140 3.66 -8.32 -3.06
N SER A 141 3.77 -7.72 -1.88
CA SER A 141 5.03 -7.59 -1.15
C SER A 141 5.52 -8.90 -0.52
N HIS A 142 4.61 -9.79 -0.14
CA HIS A 142 4.97 -10.98 0.64
C HIS A 142 4.86 -12.31 -0.10
N TYR A 143 4.14 -12.40 -1.25
CA TYR A 143 3.78 -13.69 -1.86
C TYR A 143 4.15 -13.84 -3.34
N LEU A 144 4.80 -12.86 -3.96
CA LEU A 144 5.23 -12.97 -5.37
C LEU A 144 6.64 -13.54 -5.56
N ASP A 145 7.36 -13.84 -4.48
CA ASP A 145 8.70 -14.44 -4.53
C ASP A 145 8.66 -15.96 -4.20
N LYS A 146 9.52 -16.41 -3.32
CA LYS A 146 9.71 -17.85 -2.96
C LYS A 146 8.46 -18.56 -2.43
N ASP A 147 7.51 -17.82 -1.88
CA ASP A 147 6.26 -18.36 -1.33
C ASP A 147 5.10 -18.26 -2.32
N PHE A 148 5.40 -17.96 -3.58
CA PHE A 148 4.42 -17.80 -4.64
C PHE A 148 3.63 -19.09 -4.90
N LYS A 149 2.33 -18.92 -5.11
CA LYS A 149 1.42 -19.93 -5.66
C LYS A 149 0.51 -19.29 -6.70
N ALA A 150 0.26 -19.99 -7.80
CA ALA A 150 -0.56 -19.46 -8.89
C ALA A 150 -1.97 -19.03 -8.43
N GLU A 151 -2.55 -19.72 -7.44
CA GLU A 151 -3.86 -19.39 -6.87
C GLU A 151 -3.93 -17.98 -6.25
N TYR A 152 -2.81 -17.38 -5.87
CA TYR A 152 -2.79 -16.04 -5.29
C TYR A 152 -3.13 -14.96 -6.31
N LEU A 153 -2.89 -15.20 -7.58
CA LEU A 153 -3.26 -14.28 -8.66
C LEU A 153 -4.79 -14.08 -8.77
N GLU A 154 -5.58 -15.07 -8.33
CA GLU A 154 -7.05 -14.96 -8.35
C GLU A 154 -7.58 -13.89 -7.40
N ILE A 155 -6.87 -13.60 -6.31
CA ILE A 155 -7.31 -12.62 -5.31
C ILE A 155 -7.45 -11.25 -5.96
N PRO A 156 -6.39 -10.61 -6.52
CA PRO A 156 -6.53 -9.33 -7.21
C PRO A 156 -7.27 -9.44 -8.54
N ALA A 157 -7.21 -10.59 -9.25
CA ALA A 157 -7.94 -10.77 -10.51
C ALA A 157 -9.45 -10.73 -10.33
N SER A 158 -9.97 -11.13 -9.17
CA SER A 158 -11.40 -11.10 -8.86
C SER A 158 -11.91 -9.72 -8.42
N VAL A 159 -11.04 -8.79 -8.08
CA VAL A 159 -11.42 -7.46 -7.61
C VAL A 159 -12.03 -6.66 -8.77
N ARG A 160 -13.25 -6.16 -8.55
CA ARG A 160 -13.95 -5.25 -9.46
C ARG A 160 -14.26 -3.98 -8.69
N SER A 161 -13.66 -2.89 -9.12
CA SER A 161 -13.84 -1.57 -8.49
C SER A 161 -13.70 -0.48 -9.54
N GLU A 162 -14.51 0.57 -9.41
CA GLU A 162 -14.36 1.78 -10.22
C GLU A 162 -13.38 2.78 -9.60
N GLU A 163 -12.97 2.54 -8.35
CA GLU A 163 -12.03 3.39 -7.62
C GLU A 163 -10.64 3.35 -8.24
N TYR A 164 -10.12 4.52 -8.61
CA TYR A 164 -8.84 4.66 -9.29
C TYR A 164 -7.68 3.97 -8.55
N TYR A 165 -7.60 4.19 -7.23
CA TYR A 165 -6.48 3.66 -6.43
C TYR A 165 -6.54 2.15 -6.21
N VAL A 166 -7.73 1.54 -6.27
CA VAL A 166 -7.88 0.08 -6.28
C VAL A 166 -7.46 -0.47 -7.64
N LYS A 167 -7.99 0.08 -8.74
CA LYS A 167 -7.61 -0.34 -10.10
C LYS A 167 -6.10 -0.22 -10.35
N MET A 168 -5.49 0.87 -9.88
CA MET A 168 -4.04 1.06 -9.97
C MET A 168 -3.27 0.02 -9.18
N MET A 169 -3.74 -0.38 -8.00
CA MET A 169 -3.06 -1.40 -7.20
C MET A 169 -3.13 -2.77 -7.85
N VAL A 170 -4.28 -3.16 -8.40
CA VAL A 170 -4.41 -4.40 -9.18
C VAL A 170 -3.47 -4.39 -10.39
N ALA A 171 -3.41 -3.27 -11.11
CA ALA A 171 -2.51 -3.12 -12.26
C ALA A 171 -1.03 -3.22 -11.85
N TRP A 172 -0.66 -2.60 -10.74
CA TRP A 172 0.70 -2.67 -10.20
C TRP A 172 1.06 -4.08 -9.73
N PHE A 173 0.12 -4.76 -9.06
CA PHE A 173 0.27 -6.16 -8.67
C PHE A 173 0.60 -7.04 -9.88
N PHE A 174 -0.22 -6.99 -10.94
CA PHE A 174 -0.01 -7.83 -12.14
C PHE A 174 1.24 -7.43 -12.93
N ALA A 175 1.60 -6.15 -12.99
CA ALA A 175 2.87 -5.74 -13.59
C ALA A 175 4.08 -6.30 -12.82
N THR A 176 3.99 -6.37 -11.49
CA THR A 176 5.00 -6.99 -10.63
C THR A 176 5.00 -8.51 -10.77
N ALA A 177 3.82 -9.13 -10.87
CA ALA A 177 3.68 -10.56 -11.11
C ALA A 177 4.27 -10.96 -12.48
N LEU A 178 4.03 -10.21 -13.55
CA LEU A 178 4.67 -10.43 -14.86
C LEU A 178 6.21 -10.36 -14.78
N ALA A 179 6.75 -9.47 -13.94
CA ALA A 179 8.20 -9.36 -13.77
C ALA A 179 8.83 -10.51 -12.94
N LYS A 180 8.05 -11.15 -12.06
CA LYS A 180 8.55 -12.18 -11.13
C LYS A 180 8.11 -13.60 -11.49
N GLN A 181 6.92 -13.74 -12.07
CA GLN A 181 6.20 -14.99 -12.30
C GLN A 181 5.54 -14.97 -13.70
N TRP A 182 6.33 -14.69 -14.73
CA TRP A 182 5.85 -14.46 -16.10
C TRP A 182 4.86 -15.52 -16.58
N ASP A 183 5.26 -16.80 -16.56
CA ASP A 183 4.46 -17.90 -17.10
C ASP A 183 3.12 -18.09 -16.42
N GLN A 184 3.02 -17.72 -15.15
CA GLN A 184 1.79 -17.82 -14.37
C GLN A 184 0.92 -16.57 -14.49
N ALA A 185 1.52 -15.41 -14.76
CA ALA A 185 0.79 -14.14 -14.83
C ALA A 185 0.34 -13.78 -16.24
N ILE A 186 1.08 -14.18 -17.28
CA ILE A 186 0.77 -13.80 -18.68
C ILE A 186 -0.61 -14.31 -19.16
N PRO A 187 -1.12 -15.49 -18.74
CA PRO A 187 -2.45 -15.94 -19.12
C PRO A 187 -3.59 -14.99 -18.68
N TYR A 188 -3.39 -14.21 -17.61
CA TYR A 188 -4.39 -13.22 -17.17
C TYR A 188 -4.53 -12.07 -18.17
N ILE A 189 -3.47 -11.76 -18.90
CA ILE A 189 -3.47 -10.75 -19.95
C ILE A 189 -3.99 -11.35 -21.27
N GLU A 190 -3.47 -12.49 -21.70
CA GLU A 190 -3.86 -13.17 -22.96
C GLU A 190 -5.36 -13.50 -23.00
N GLN A 191 -5.91 -13.91 -21.86
CA GLN A 191 -7.32 -14.30 -21.75
C GLN A 191 -8.24 -13.15 -21.30
N ASN A 192 -7.74 -11.90 -21.24
CA ASN A 192 -8.51 -10.72 -20.82
C ASN A 192 -9.22 -10.88 -19.47
N ARG A 193 -8.56 -11.51 -18.49
CA ARG A 193 -9.15 -11.81 -17.17
C ARG A 193 -9.29 -10.60 -16.25
N LEU A 194 -8.63 -9.49 -16.58
CA LEU A 194 -8.71 -8.23 -15.88
C LEU A 194 -9.73 -7.30 -16.52
N ALA A 195 -10.30 -6.36 -15.75
CA ALA A 195 -11.13 -5.31 -16.32
C ALA A 195 -10.33 -4.48 -17.36
N PRO A 196 -10.95 -4.01 -18.47
CA PRO A 196 -10.23 -3.42 -19.62
C PRO A 196 -9.24 -2.31 -19.25
N TRP A 197 -9.63 -1.39 -18.38
CA TRP A 197 -8.74 -0.33 -17.92
C TRP A 197 -7.53 -0.89 -17.14
N THR A 198 -7.78 -1.83 -16.21
CA THR A 198 -6.74 -2.47 -15.39
C THR A 198 -5.80 -3.30 -16.25
N HIS A 199 -6.33 -4.01 -17.24
CA HIS A 199 -5.55 -4.76 -18.23
C HIS A 199 -4.54 -3.84 -18.97
N ASN A 200 -5.03 -2.77 -19.58
CA ASN A 200 -4.16 -1.84 -20.30
C ASN A 200 -3.17 -1.11 -19.38
N LYS A 201 -3.59 -0.79 -18.16
CA LYS A 201 -2.72 -0.17 -17.17
C LYS A 201 -1.64 -1.15 -16.67
N THR A 202 -1.96 -2.43 -16.51
CA THR A 202 -0.98 -3.49 -16.20
C THR A 202 0.10 -3.56 -17.27
N ILE A 203 -0.31 -3.62 -18.56
CA ILE A 203 0.63 -3.62 -19.68
C ILE A 203 1.52 -2.38 -19.66
N GLN A 204 0.91 -1.19 -19.45
CA GLN A 204 1.68 0.05 -19.36
C GLN A 204 2.75 -0.03 -18.27
N LYS A 205 2.38 -0.44 -17.06
CA LYS A 205 3.29 -0.55 -15.91
C LYS A 205 4.36 -1.63 -16.10
N ALA A 206 4.02 -2.74 -16.73
CA ALA A 206 4.99 -3.79 -17.06
C ALA A 206 6.04 -3.28 -18.06
N ILE A 207 5.61 -2.57 -19.11
CA ILE A 207 6.52 -2.00 -20.14
C ILE A 207 7.48 -0.95 -19.53
N GLU A 208 7.04 -0.18 -18.52
CA GLU A 208 7.87 0.77 -17.77
C GLU A 208 8.96 0.08 -16.94
N SER A 209 8.79 -1.21 -16.61
CA SER A 209 9.74 -1.95 -15.78
C SER A 209 10.99 -2.38 -16.57
N TYR A 210 12.16 -2.18 -15.95
CA TYR A 210 13.44 -2.71 -16.48
C TYR A 210 13.58 -4.24 -16.30
N ARG A 211 12.70 -4.88 -15.51
CA ARG A 211 12.69 -6.33 -15.28
C ARG A 211 12.00 -7.11 -16.38
N ILE A 212 11.28 -6.44 -17.27
CA ILE A 212 10.59 -7.03 -18.43
C ILE A 212 11.52 -6.89 -19.64
N THR A 213 11.77 -7.99 -20.36
CA THR A 213 12.66 -7.98 -21.52
C THR A 213 12.07 -7.19 -22.68
N PRO A 214 12.90 -6.74 -23.65
CA PRO A 214 12.39 -6.07 -24.87
C PRO A 214 11.35 -6.91 -25.63
N GLU A 215 11.56 -8.21 -25.77
CA GLU A 215 10.66 -9.15 -26.44
C GLU A 215 9.33 -9.27 -25.71
N GLN A 216 9.36 -9.39 -24.36
CA GLN A 216 8.16 -9.41 -23.54
C GLN A 216 7.40 -8.08 -23.63
N LYS A 217 8.10 -6.94 -23.69
CA LYS A 217 7.45 -5.62 -23.85
C LYS A 217 6.74 -5.51 -25.18
N GLU A 218 7.34 -6.01 -26.26
CA GLU A 218 6.71 -6.01 -27.58
C GLU A 218 5.48 -6.92 -27.61
N TYR A 219 5.61 -8.11 -27.04
CA TYR A 219 4.49 -9.04 -26.89
C TYR A 219 3.32 -8.41 -26.11
N LEU A 220 3.60 -7.77 -24.96
CA LEU A 220 2.57 -7.08 -24.17
C LEU A 220 1.90 -5.94 -24.93
N ARG A 221 2.63 -5.19 -25.77
CA ARG A 221 2.03 -4.11 -26.59
C ARG A 221 0.95 -4.64 -27.53
N ALA A 222 1.17 -5.82 -28.12
CA ALA A 222 0.22 -6.45 -29.02
C ALA A 222 -1.06 -6.92 -28.33
N LEU A 223 -1.02 -7.14 -27.00
CA LEU A 223 -2.14 -7.60 -26.19
C LEU A 223 -3.02 -6.48 -25.64
N LYS A 224 -2.76 -5.21 -25.96
CA LYS A 224 -3.62 -4.10 -25.50
C LYS A 224 -5.03 -4.20 -26.08
N ILE A 225 -6.02 -4.03 -25.22
CA ILE A 225 -7.43 -3.91 -25.62
C ILE A 225 -7.64 -2.51 -26.22
N LYS A 226 -8.32 -2.46 -27.39
CA LYS A 226 -8.71 -1.22 -28.09
C LYS A 226 -9.87 -0.52 -27.43
#